data_3abbf2947def43cb29f6899c6d3d8937
#
_entry.id   3abbf2947def43cb29f6899c6d3d8937
#
_cell.length_a   1.000
_cell.length_b   1.000
_cell.length_c   1.000
_cell.angle_alpha   90.00
_cell.angle_beta   90.00
_cell.angle_gamma   90.00
#
_symmetry.space_group_name_H-M   'P 1'
#
loop_
_entity.id
_entity.type
_entity.pdbx_description
1 polymer ?
#
loop_
_entity_poly.entity_id
_entity_poly.type
_entity_poly.pdbx_seq_one_letter_code
_entity_poly.pdbx_strand_id
1 'polypeptide(L)'
;MKNRLFSYCFAGLVFGILFFFCFEAIDRFMNTVLINEENPLEVWAFISVEFLLVFGVWLIPTIYPARYEFGHSKRVVSSVIAVIMMWVSAVAGYYLIYTVLLAFVGLPNMEYYLVLGRHDPAFWQDWAALFPRLILSKFLEWTVVGVIIGGFAGFVTSSLYSFWVRKTSARLPA
;
A
#
# COMPACT_ATOMS: atom_id res chain seq x y z
N MET A 1 2.97 9.79 -22.33
CA MET A 1 2.27 8.95 -21.35
C MET A 1 3.15 7.81 -20.82
N LYS A 2 3.84 7.02 -21.66
CA LYS A 2 4.67 5.88 -21.21
C LYS A 2 5.69 6.23 -20.10
N ASN A 3 6.49 7.26 -20.26
CA ASN A 3 7.51 7.66 -19.24
C ASN A 3 6.88 8.04 -17.89
N ARG A 4 5.70 8.67 -17.89
CA ARG A 4 5.00 9.05 -16.64
C ARG A 4 4.42 7.83 -15.93
N LEU A 5 3.83 6.88 -16.68
CA LEU A 5 3.34 5.63 -16.09
C LEU A 5 4.48 4.84 -15.45
N PHE A 6 5.64 4.78 -16.09
CA PHE A 6 6.82 4.16 -15.50
C PHE A 6 7.23 4.85 -14.18
N SER A 7 7.19 6.18 -14.14
CA SER A 7 7.48 6.93 -12.89
C SER A 7 6.49 6.61 -11.77
N TYR A 8 5.19 6.44 -12.08
CA TYR A 8 4.20 6.03 -11.07
C TYR A 8 4.45 4.61 -10.57
N CYS A 9 4.78 3.67 -11.47
CA CYS A 9 5.13 2.31 -11.08
C CYS A 9 6.36 2.28 -10.19
N PHE A 10 7.42 3.01 -10.56
CA PHE A 10 8.64 3.09 -9.76
C PHE A 10 8.39 3.74 -8.38
N ALA A 11 7.68 4.87 -8.36
CA ALA A 11 7.32 5.54 -7.11
C ALA A 11 6.44 4.67 -6.22
N GLY A 12 5.48 3.94 -6.81
CA GLY A 12 4.64 2.99 -6.10
C GLY A 12 5.46 1.86 -5.48
N LEU A 13 6.38 1.27 -6.24
CA LEU A 13 7.24 0.20 -5.74
C LEU A 13 8.09 0.67 -4.55
N VAL A 14 8.73 1.82 -4.65
CA VAL A 14 9.51 2.42 -3.55
C VAL A 14 8.61 2.71 -2.35
N PHE A 15 7.41 3.27 -2.58
CA PHE A 15 6.44 3.51 -1.53
C PHE A 15 6.04 2.21 -0.82
N GLY A 16 5.76 1.14 -1.56
CA GLY A 16 5.39 -0.15 -0.97
C GLY A 16 6.48 -0.75 -0.09
N ILE A 17 7.75 -0.64 -0.51
CA ILE A 17 8.90 -1.07 0.30
C ILE A 17 8.98 -0.24 1.59
N LEU A 18 8.87 1.09 1.51
CA LEU A 18 8.90 1.96 2.68
C LEU A 18 7.71 1.74 3.59
N PHE A 19 6.53 1.53 3.01
CA PHE A 19 5.30 1.24 3.75
C PHE A 19 5.40 -0.05 4.56
N PHE A 20 6.07 -1.09 4.03
CA PHE A 20 6.34 -2.31 4.78
C PHE A 20 7.03 -2.02 6.12
N PHE A 21 8.12 -1.24 6.10
CA PHE A 21 8.84 -0.90 7.34
C PHE A 21 8.03 0.01 8.27
N CYS A 22 7.26 0.94 7.71
CA CYS A 22 6.35 1.77 8.52
C CYS A 22 5.28 0.93 9.20
N PHE A 23 4.67 0.00 8.46
CA PHE A 23 3.64 -0.90 8.98
C PHE A 23 4.19 -1.79 10.09
N GLU A 24 5.34 -2.42 9.87
CA GLU A 24 6.02 -3.23 10.89
C GLU A 24 6.36 -2.42 12.16
N ALA A 25 6.77 -1.17 12.01
CA ALA A 25 7.06 -0.29 13.14
C ALA A 25 5.78 0.07 13.92
N ILE A 26 4.69 0.38 13.21
CA ILE A 26 3.37 0.66 13.81
C ILE A 26 2.85 -0.57 14.54
N ASP A 27 2.85 -1.74 13.89
CA ASP A 27 2.38 -3.00 14.47
C ASP A 27 3.15 -3.35 15.76
N ARG A 28 4.47 -3.25 15.74
CA ARG A 28 5.30 -3.48 16.94
C ARG A 28 4.98 -2.50 18.07
N PHE A 29 4.84 -1.22 17.74
CA PHE A 29 4.49 -0.20 18.72
C PHE A 29 3.11 -0.49 19.34
N MET A 30 2.12 -0.77 18.51
CA MET A 30 0.76 -1.08 18.94
C MET A 30 0.71 -2.35 19.80
N ASN A 31 1.39 -3.41 19.40
CA ASN A 31 1.48 -4.63 20.18
C ASN A 31 2.14 -4.40 21.54
N THR A 32 3.17 -3.54 21.63
CA THR A 32 3.82 -3.22 22.89
C THR A 32 2.89 -2.47 23.84
N VAL A 33 2.05 -1.57 23.30
CA VAL A 33 1.08 -0.80 24.08
C VAL A 33 -0.09 -1.68 24.50
N LEU A 34 -0.65 -2.48 23.58
CA LEU A 34 -1.84 -3.31 23.82
C LEU A 34 -1.62 -4.47 24.80
N ILE A 35 -0.40 -5.01 24.90
CA ILE A 35 -0.10 -6.11 25.84
C ILE A 35 -0.40 -5.72 27.29
N ASN A 36 -0.38 -4.44 27.63
CA ASN A 36 -0.59 -3.95 28.99
C ASN A 36 -2.00 -3.41 29.25
N GLU A 37 -2.88 -3.44 28.24
CA GLU A 37 -4.20 -2.82 28.35
C GLU A 37 -5.29 -3.85 28.62
N GLU A 38 -5.91 -3.76 29.80
CA GLU A 38 -7.08 -4.57 30.19
C GLU A 38 -8.41 -3.90 29.80
N ASN A 39 -8.39 -2.61 29.41
CA ASN A 39 -9.60 -1.84 29.10
C ASN A 39 -10.00 -1.97 27.63
N PRO A 40 -11.16 -2.61 27.31
CA PRO A 40 -11.62 -2.80 25.94
C PRO A 40 -11.78 -1.49 25.13
N LEU A 41 -12.14 -0.37 25.78
CA LEU A 41 -12.31 0.92 25.10
C LEU A 41 -10.99 1.46 24.60
N GLU A 42 -9.92 1.28 25.35
CA GLU A 42 -8.57 1.71 24.96
C GLU A 42 -8.05 0.85 23.81
N VAL A 43 -8.30 -0.46 23.83
CA VAL A 43 -7.98 -1.36 22.71
C VAL A 43 -8.67 -0.88 21.41
N TRP A 44 -9.97 -0.58 21.46
CA TRP A 44 -10.69 -0.07 20.30
C TRP A 44 -10.18 1.31 19.82
N ALA A 45 -9.80 2.18 20.74
CA ALA A 45 -9.22 3.47 20.40
C ALA A 45 -7.87 3.30 19.66
N PHE A 46 -7.00 2.41 20.14
CA PHE A 46 -5.72 2.11 19.50
C PHE A 46 -5.89 1.49 18.11
N ILE A 47 -6.77 0.49 17.95
CA ILE A 47 -7.09 -0.11 16.65
C ILE A 47 -7.59 0.97 15.67
N SER A 48 -8.41 1.90 16.14
CA SER A 48 -8.91 3.00 15.32
C SER A 48 -7.79 3.95 14.88
N VAL A 49 -6.85 4.26 15.76
CA VAL A 49 -5.68 5.09 15.45
C VAL A 49 -4.76 4.40 14.45
N GLU A 50 -4.48 3.11 14.64
CA GLU A 50 -3.69 2.32 13.69
C GLU A 50 -4.32 2.34 12.30
N PHE A 51 -5.64 2.06 12.23
CA PHE A 51 -6.39 2.10 10.99
C PHE A 51 -6.29 3.46 10.29
N LEU A 52 -6.48 4.57 11.03
CA LEU A 52 -6.36 5.92 10.51
C LEU A 52 -4.95 6.24 10.01
N LEU A 53 -3.91 5.80 10.72
CA LEU A 53 -2.51 5.99 10.31
C LEU A 53 -2.21 5.23 9.02
N VAL A 54 -2.59 3.95 8.95
CA VAL A 54 -2.39 3.11 7.76
C VAL A 54 -3.13 3.70 6.57
N PHE A 55 -4.42 4.04 6.71
CA PHE A 55 -5.19 4.67 5.63
C PHE A 55 -4.66 6.05 5.25
N GLY A 56 -4.25 6.85 6.24
CA GLY A 56 -3.67 8.18 6.00
C GLY A 56 -2.43 8.12 5.12
N VAL A 57 -1.55 7.16 5.36
CA VAL A 57 -0.35 6.95 4.55
C VAL A 57 -0.72 6.56 3.11
N TRP A 58 -1.77 5.77 2.90
CA TRP A 58 -2.25 5.38 1.57
C TRP A 58 -2.92 6.52 0.77
N LEU A 59 -3.19 7.67 1.39
CA LEU A 59 -3.58 8.87 0.64
C LEU A 59 -2.44 9.43 -0.23
N ILE A 60 -1.19 9.20 0.13
CA ILE A 60 -0.02 9.66 -0.63
C ILE A 60 -0.04 9.08 -2.06
N PRO A 61 -0.07 7.75 -2.26
CA PRO A 61 -0.15 7.14 -3.59
C PRO A 61 -1.48 7.39 -4.31
N THR A 62 -2.46 8.02 -3.66
CA THR A 62 -3.72 8.41 -4.27
C THR A 62 -3.69 9.87 -4.75
N ILE A 63 -3.40 10.81 -3.86
CA ILE A 63 -3.52 12.25 -4.14
C ILE A 63 -2.45 12.71 -5.13
N TYR A 64 -1.21 12.26 -4.96
CA TYR A 64 -0.10 12.72 -5.79
C TYR A 64 -0.31 12.39 -7.28
N PRO A 65 -0.49 11.10 -7.70
CA PRO A 65 -0.66 10.78 -9.11
C PRO A 65 -1.97 11.34 -9.69
N ALA A 66 -3.05 11.39 -8.88
CA ALA A 66 -4.32 11.95 -9.33
C ALA A 66 -4.18 13.42 -9.72
N ARG A 67 -3.59 14.25 -8.87
CA ARG A 67 -3.40 15.67 -9.12
C ARG A 67 -2.41 15.94 -10.26
N TYR A 68 -1.28 15.25 -10.24
CA TYR A 68 -0.22 15.45 -11.21
C TYR A 68 -0.69 15.05 -12.62
N GLU A 69 -1.28 13.88 -12.78
CA GLU A 69 -1.76 13.41 -14.07
C GLU A 69 -2.94 14.23 -14.59
N PHE A 70 -3.89 14.61 -13.72
CA PHE A 70 -4.98 15.50 -14.10
C PHE A 70 -4.47 16.88 -14.56
N GLY A 71 -3.46 17.41 -13.87
CA GLY A 71 -2.80 18.67 -14.26
C GLY A 71 -2.29 18.67 -15.70
N HIS A 72 -1.79 17.51 -16.16
CA HIS A 72 -1.20 17.35 -17.50
C HIS A 72 -2.23 16.90 -18.56
N SER A 73 -3.03 15.91 -18.24
CA SER A 73 -3.93 15.27 -19.23
C SER A 73 -5.31 15.93 -19.31
N LYS A 74 -5.72 16.62 -18.24
CA LYS A 74 -7.08 17.15 -18.03
C LYS A 74 -8.17 16.08 -18.12
N ARG A 75 -7.79 14.80 -18.00
CA ARG A 75 -8.70 13.65 -18.12
C ARG A 75 -8.72 12.86 -16.81
N VAL A 76 -9.92 12.69 -16.24
CA VAL A 76 -10.15 11.91 -15.02
C VAL A 76 -9.67 10.47 -15.20
N VAL A 77 -9.98 9.85 -16.35
CA VAL A 77 -9.60 8.45 -16.63
C VAL A 77 -8.08 8.25 -16.57
N SER A 78 -7.30 9.17 -17.14
CA SER A 78 -5.83 9.07 -17.09
C SER A 78 -5.30 9.15 -15.65
N SER A 79 -5.93 9.99 -14.83
CA SER A 79 -5.58 10.12 -13.41
C SER A 79 -5.93 8.86 -12.62
N VAL A 80 -7.09 8.27 -12.88
CA VAL A 80 -7.50 6.99 -12.26
C VAL A 80 -6.51 5.89 -12.59
N ILE A 81 -6.11 5.77 -13.87
CA ILE A 81 -5.11 4.79 -14.30
C ILE A 81 -3.77 5.02 -13.57
N ALA A 82 -3.33 6.26 -13.43
CA ALA A 82 -2.10 6.58 -12.72
C ALA A 82 -2.15 6.17 -11.24
N VAL A 83 -3.29 6.37 -10.57
CA VAL A 83 -3.50 5.93 -9.18
C VAL A 83 -3.48 4.40 -9.09
N ILE A 84 -4.23 3.71 -9.95
CA ILE A 84 -4.23 2.24 -9.99
C ILE A 84 -2.82 1.68 -10.18
N MET A 85 -2.07 2.22 -11.15
CA MET A 85 -0.70 1.78 -11.41
C MET A 85 0.21 1.98 -10.19
N MET A 86 0.08 3.11 -9.51
CA MET A 86 0.85 3.38 -8.30
C MET A 86 0.47 2.45 -7.14
N TRP A 87 -0.83 2.19 -6.94
CA TRP A 87 -1.29 1.27 -5.90
C TRP A 87 -0.85 -0.18 -6.15
N VAL A 88 -1.05 -0.70 -7.36
CA VAL A 88 -0.62 -2.05 -7.73
C VAL A 88 0.89 -2.23 -7.56
N SER A 89 1.66 -1.22 -7.97
CA SER A 89 3.12 -1.24 -7.80
C SER A 89 3.53 -1.12 -6.34
N ALA A 90 2.76 -0.41 -5.49
CA ALA A 90 3.00 -0.34 -4.05
C ALA A 90 2.75 -1.71 -3.39
N VAL A 91 1.67 -2.39 -3.75
CA VAL A 91 1.42 -3.77 -3.30
C VAL A 91 2.56 -4.69 -3.74
N ALA A 92 3.03 -4.56 -4.99
CA ALA A 92 4.16 -5.35 -5.49
C ALA A 92 5.47 -5.07 -4.70
N GLY A 93 5.75 -3.80 -4.38
CA GLY A 93 6.90 -3.41 -3.57
C GLY A 93 6.83 -3.98 -2.14
N TYR A 94 5.67 -3.92 -1.51
CA TYR A 94 5.43 -4.49 -0.19
C TYR A 94 5.70 -6.00 -0.17
N TYR A 95 5.08 -6.74 -1.09
CA TYR A 95 5.25 -8.20 -1.12
C TYR A 95 6.63 -8.64 -1.61
N LEU A 96 7.32 -7.83 -2.42
CA LEU A 96 8.70 -8.09 -2.80
C LEU A 96 9.62 -8.07 -1.58
N ILE A 97 9.57 -7.00 -0.77
CA ILE A 97 10.42 -6.90 0.43
C ILE A 97 10.00 -7.93 1.48
N TYR A 98 8.69 -8.17 1.67
CA TYR A 98 8.18 -9.22 2.54
C TYR A 98 8.77 -10.58 2.18
N THR A 99 8.72 -10.96 0.89
CA THR A 99 9.27 -12.23 0.37
C THR A 99 10.76 -12.35 0.63
N VAL A 100 11.53 -11.30 0.33
CA VAL A 100 12.98 -11.28 0.51
C VAL A 100 13.35 -11.43 2.00
N LEU A 101 12.69 -10.68 2.86
CA LEU A 101 12.96 -10.75 4.30
C LEU A 101 12.54 -12.09 4.89
N LEU A 102 11.40 -12.64 4.50
CA LEU A 102 10.94 -13.94 4.95
C LEU A 102 11.90 -15.06 4.50
N ALA A 103 12.39 -15.02 3.26
CA ALA A 103 13.29 -16.02 2.73
C ALA A 103 14.71 -15.96 3.33
N PHE A 104 15.26 -14.77 3.55
CA PHE A 104 16.68 -14.61 3.85
C PHE A 104 16.99 -14.08 5.25
N VAL A 105 16.12 -13.28 5.85
CA VAL A 105 16.37 -12.62 7.14
C VAL A 105 15.52 -13.21 8.26
N GLY A 106 14.21 -13.40 8.01
CA GLY A 106 13.19 -13.70 8.99
C GLY A 106 12.94 -12.49 9.91
N LEU A 107 11.67 -12.13 10.04
CA LEU A 107 11.22 -11.13 10.99
C LEU A 107 10.39 -11.82 12.08
N PRO A 108 10.42 -11.32 13.33
CA PRO A 108 9.76 -11.98 14.45
C PRO A 108 8.25 -12.19 14.28
N ASN A 109 7.59 -11.33 13.50
CA ASN A 109 6.15 -11.38 13.25
C ASN A 109 5.77 -12.16 11.97
N MET A 110 6.77 -12.72 11.29
CA MET A 110 6.52 -13.54 10.11
C MET A 110 6.23 -15.00 10.48
N GLU A 111 5.69 -15.74 9.52
CA GLU A 111 5.30 -17.14 9.64
C GLU A 111 6.35 -17.96 10.40
N TYR A 112 6.04 -18.24 11.67
CA TYR A 112 6.99 -18.79 12.66
C TYR A 112 7.69 -20.07 12.18
N TYR A 113 6.97 -20.96 11.53
CA TYR A 113 7.51 -22.20 11.01
C TYR A 113 8.53 -22.00 9.85
N LEU A 114 8.35 -20.95 9.02
CA LEU A 114 9.31 -20.62 7.98
C LEU A 114 10.61 -20.04 8.56
N VAL A 115 10.49 -19.29 9.65
CA VAL A 115 11.66 -18.73 10.35
C VAL A 115 12.45 -19.84 11.02
N LEU A 116 11.80 -20.80 11.67
CA LEU A 116 12.46 -21.93 12.34
C LEU A 116 13.06 -22.93 11.36
N GLY A 117 12.37 -23.19 10.26
CA GLY A 117 12.83 -24.17 9.25
C GLY A 117 14.02 -23.72 8.41
N ARG A 118 14.51 -22.48 8.57
CA ARG A 118 15.53 -21.89 7.69
C ARG A 118 16.87 -22.65 7.67
N HIS A 119 17.21 -23.35 8.73
CA HIS A 119 18.40 -24.18 8.83
C HIS A 119 18.17 -25.65 8.40
N ASP A 120 16.93 -26.00 8.05
CA ASP A 120 16.57 -27.31 7.56
C ASP A 120 17.02 -27.48 6.09
N PRO A 121 17.68 -28.59 5.72
CA PRO A 121 18.01 -28.87 4.33
C PRO A 121 16.81 -28.88 3.38
N ALA A 122 15.60 -29.18 3.88
CA ALA A 122 14.35 -29.17 3.13
C ALA A 122 13.71 -27.76 2.99
N PHE A 123 14.27 -26.74 3.62
CA PHE A 123 13.66 -25.39 3.67
C PHE A 123 13.17 -24.87 2.31
N TRP A 124 13.99 -25.01 1.27
CA TRP A 124 13.62 -24.53 -0.07
C TRP A 124 12.50 -25.33 -0.72
N GLN A 125 12.34 -26.62 -0.37
CA GLN A 125 11.20 -27.42 -0.85
C GLN A 125 9.91 -26.97 -0.15
N ASP A 126 9.96 -26.79 1.17
CA ASP A 126 8.84 -26.28 1.96
C ASP A 126 8.48 -24.86 1.55
N TRP A 127 9.47 -23.99 1.32
CA TRP A 127 9.27 -22.65 0.78
C TRP A 127 8.53 -22.67 -0.56
N ALA A 128 8.96 -23.50 -1.50
CA ALA A 128 8.33 -23.62 -2.81
C ALA A 128 6.86 -24.09 -2.72
N ALA A 129 6.54 -24.94 -1.75
CA ALA A 129 5.17 -25.41 -1.51
C ALA A 129 4.28 -24.33 -0.85
N LEU A 130 4.85 -23.54 0.04
CA LEU A 130 4.12 -22.52 0.83
C LEU A 130 4.00 -21.17 0.10
N PHE A 131 4.98 -20.79 -0.70
CA PHE A 131 5.01 -19.51 -1.42
C PHE A 131 3.73 -19.22 -2.22
N PRO A 132 3.18 -20.14 -3.03
CA PRO A 132 1.96 -19.88 -3.77
C PRO A 132 0.75 -19.64 -2.86
N ARG A 133 0.68 -20.34 -1.74
CA ARG A 133 -0.47 -20.28 -0.83
C ARG A 133 -0.42 -19.07 0.11
N LEU A 134 0.74 -18.74 0.65
CA LEU A 134 0.88 -17.69 1.66
C LEU A 134 1.19 -16.33 1.04
N ILE A 135 2.09 -16.28 0.08
CA ILE A 135 2.57 -15.01 -0.46
C ILE A 135 1.83 -14.64 -1.73
N LEU A 136 1.86 -15.53 -2.74
CA LEU A 136 1.26 -15.21 -4.04
C LEU A 136 -0.25 -15.01 -3.96
N SER A 137 -0.97 -15.85 -3.19
CA SER A 137 -2.42 -15.67 -3.01
C SER A 137 -2.75 -14.33 -2.36
N LYS A 138 -2.03 -13.96 -1.30
CA LYS A 138 -2.21 -12.67 -0.62
C LYS A 138 -1.82 -11.48 -1.50
N PHE A 139 -0.73 -11.60 -2.24
CA PHE A 139 -0.34 -10.60 -3.23
C PHE A 139 -1.45 -10.37 -4.26
N LEU A 140 -2.04 -11.44 -4.81
CA LEU A 140 -3.14 -11.33 -5.78
C LEU A 140 -4.39 -10.72 -5.15
N GLU A 141 -4.77 -11.15 -3.96
CA GLU A 141 -5.89 -10.60 -3.19
C GLU A 141 -5.72 -9.07 -3.02
N TRP A 142 -4.59 -8.63 -2.49
CA TRP A 142 -4.31 -7.20 -2.28
C TRP A 142 -4.14 -6.42 -3.57
N THR A 143 -3.69 -7.06 -4.65
CA THR A 143 -3.65 -6.44 -5.98
C THR A 143 -5.07 -6.13 -6.48
N VAL A 144 -6.01 -7.07 -6.33
CA VAL A 144 -7.42 -6.83 -6.68
C VAL A 144 -8.02 -5.71 -5.83
N VAL A 145 -7.79 -5.76 -4.51
CA VAL A 145 -8.20 -4.68 -3.59
C VAL A 145 -7.61 -3.34 -4.02
N GLY A 146 -6.32 -3.30 -4.34
CA GLY A 146 -5.63 -2.10 -4.83
C GLY A 146 -6.22 -1.53 -6.13
N VAL A 147 -6.61 -2.39 -7.07
CA VAL A 147 -7.30 -1.95 -8.30
C VAL A 147 -8.65 -1.34 -7.99
N ILE A 148 -9.47 -1.99 -7.15
CA ILE A 148 -10.82 -1.54 -6.83
C ILE A 148 -10.77 -0.24 -6.00
N ILE A 149 -10.07 -0.26 -4.86
CA ILE A 149 -10.02 0.88 -3.95
C ILE A 149 -9.20 2.03 -4.55
N GLY A 150 -8.06 1.74 -5.16
CA GLY A 150 -7.24 2.73 -5.87
C GLY A 150 -7.98 3.37 -7.04
N GLY A 151 -8.77 2.58 -7.78
CA GLY A 151 -9.64 3.08 -8.85
C GLY A 151 -10.71 4.01 -8.33
N PHE A 152 -11.43 3.62 -7.29
CA PHE A 152 -12.46 4.44 -6.64
C PHE A 152 -11.88 5.73 -6.04
N ALA A 153 -10.83 5.62 -5.24
CA ALA A 153 -10.15 6.75 -4.61
C ALA A 153 -9.56 7.71 -5.65
N GLY A 154 -8.97 7.18 -6.71
CA GLY A 154 -8.48 7.94 -7.85
C GLY A 154 -9.59 8.70 -8.59
N PHE A 155 -10.74 8.06 -8.79
CA PHE A 155 -11.92 8.70 -9.39
C PHE A 155 -12.44 9.86 -8.53
N VAL A 156 -12.65 9.61 -7.23
CA VAL A 156 -13.14 10.63 -6.29
C VAL A 156 -12.17 11.82 -6.23
N THR A 157 -10.88 11.56 -6.02
CA THR A 157 -9.87 12.62 -5.91
C THR A 157 -9.76 13.44 -7.20
N SER A 158 -9.74 12.79 -8.36
CA SER A 158 -9.64 13.47 -9.65
C SER A 158 -10.88 14.28 -9.97
N SER A 159 -12.06 13.78 -9.62
CA SER A 159 -13.34 14.48 -9.81
C SER A 159 -13.44 15.72 -8.93
N LEU A 160 -13.07 15.61 -7.65
CA LEU A 160 -13.03 16.75 -6.72
C LEU A 160 -12.03 17.82 -7.19
N TYR A 161 -10.85 17.40 -7.62
CA TYR A 161 -9.85 18.32 -8.15
C TYR A 161 -10.30 19.01 -9.44
N SER A 162 -10.95 18.27 -10.35
CA SER A 162 -11.55 18.81 -11.57
C SER A 162 -12.59 19.88 -11.27
N PHE A 163 -13.48 19.62 -10.31
CA PHE A 163 -14.50 20.57 -9.87
C PHE A 163 -13.87 21.84 -9.29
N TRP A 164 -12.88 21.69 -8.42
CA TRP A 164 -12.18 22.81 -7.80
C TRP A 164 -11.48 23.71 -8.83
N VAL A 165 -10.76 23.13 -9.79
CA VAL A 165 -10.07 23.87 -10.86
C VAL A 165 -11.07 24.67 -11.71
N ARG A 166 -12.21 24.08 -12.10
CA ARG A 166 -13.24 24.77 -12.87
C ARG A 166 -13.82 25.97 -12.11
N LYS A 167 -14.10 25.78 -10.81
CA LYS A 167 -14.64 26.85 -9.96
C LYS A 167 -13.67 28.03 -9.79
N THR A 168 -12.38 27.74 -9.68
CA THR A 168 -11.35 28.78 -9.54
C THR A 168 -11.15 29.55 -10.84
N SER A 169 -11.13 28.85 -11.99
CA SER A 169 -11.01 29.50 -13.30
C SER A 169 -12.19 30.41 -13.65
N ALA A 170 -13.41 30.08 -13.16
CA ALA A 170 -14.60 30.92 -13.37
C ALA A 170 -14.63 32.21 -12.52
N ARG A 171 -13.72 32.36 -11.55
CA ARG A 171 -13.67 33.51 -10.65
C ARG A 171 -12.60 34.56 -11.02
N LEU A 172 -11.72 34.23 -11.97
CA LEU A 172 -10.72 35.17 -12.44
C LEU A 172 -11.38 36.03 -13.54
N PRO A 173 -11.56 37.35 -13.33
CA PRO A 173 -12.04 38.26 -14.39
C PRO A 173 -10.99 38.29 -15.50
N ALA A 174 -11.46 38.37 -16.74
CA ALA A 174 -10.62 38.53 -17.94
C ALA A 174 -9.89 39.86 -17.95
#